data_18eece4a522f034728e511695f42b8f4
#
_entry.id   18eece4a522f034728e511695f42b8f4
#
_cell.length_a   1.000
_cell.length_b   1.000
_cell.length_c   1.000
_cell.angle_alpha   90.00
_cell.angle_beta   90.00
_cell.angle_gamma   90.00
#
_symmetry.space_group_name_H-M   'P 1'
#
loop_
_entity.id
_entity.type
_entity.pdbx_description
1 polymer ?
#
loop_
_entity_poly.entity_id
_entity_poly.type
_entity_poly.pdbx_seq_one_letter_code
_entity_poly.pdbx_strand_id
1 'polypeptide(L)'
;MSLSKSAFALASSILIAAMLPACQMQQEKPTSAQIETVSMKAAQQADAASERKLMAWSAQGLPVAQRELGLLYQSRSAQREQAVNLFEQAAQAGDTEAAFRLAELLRNGAAQIAPKPAAAAHWYGQAASAQHARAALMLGLLYKNGEGIERSDQQAAHWLGVASELGNPHAMFLLSYIYQEGRGVTVDTARARALLEEAAEHEYPPAIQELAMTVQIGDGLSPKDELRASHLLKEAAEHRHNNWNRF
;
A
#
# COMPACT_ATOMS: atom_id res chain seq x y z
N MET A 1 -7.12 -69.80 -74.86
CA MET A 1 -6.01 -68.83 -74.79
C MET A 1 -6.66 -67.45 -74.68
N SER A 2 -6.53 -66.79 -73.58
CA SER A 2 -6.35 -65.37 -73.36
C SER A 2 -6.81 -64.97 -71.97
N LEU A 3 -5.94 -64.30 -71.33
CA LEU A 3 -5.95 -63.97 -69.95
C LEU A 3 -6.91 -62.78 -69.65
N SER A 4 -7.74 -62.93 -68.62
CA SER A 4 -8.54 -61.89 -67.97
C SER A 4 -7.66 -61.14 -66.99
N LYS A 5 -7.56 -59.84 -67.14
CA LYS A 5 -6.96 -58.94 -66.13
C LYS A 5 -8.03 -58.30 -65.28
N SER A 6 -8.07 -58.75 -64.07
CA SER A 6 -8.89 -58.13 -63.03
C SER A 6 -8.25 -56.83 -62.56
N ALA A 7 -8.95 -55.72 -62.67
CA ALA A 7 -8.55 -54.43 -62.12
C ALA A 7 -9.05 -54.32 -60.67
N PHE A 8 -8.12 -54.25 -59.73
CA PHE A 8 -8.37 -53.92 -58.35
C PHE A 8 -8.58 -52.38 -58.21
N ALA A 9 -9.77 -51.96 -57.90
CA ALA A 9 -10.06 -50.58 -57.50
C ALA A 9 -9.80 -50.45 -56.03
N LEU A 10 -8.72 -49.76 -55.66
CA LEU A 10 -8.46 -49.29 -54.30
C LEU A 10 -9.28 -48.07 -54.05
N ALA A 11 -10.29 -48.22 -53.26
CA ALA A 11 -11.03 -47.08 -52.66
C ALA A 11 -10.20 -46.46 -51.52
N SER A 12 -9.53 -45.33 -51.76
CA SER A 12 -8.87 -44.54 -50.74
C SER A 12 -9.93 -43.72 -50.00
N SER A 13 -10.32 -44.20 -48.83
CA SER A 13 -11.13 -43.42 -47.88
C SER A 13 -10.28 -42.35 -47.28
N ILE A 14 -10.40 -41.11 -47.77
CA ILE A 14 -9.80 -39.95 -47.16
C ILE A 14 -10.64 -39.59 -45.91
N LEU A 15 -10.10 -39.97 -44.77
CA LEU A 15 -10.60 -39.50 -43.43
C LEU A 15 -10.24 -38.03 -43.31
N ILE A 16 -11.14 -37.13 -43.67
CA ILE A 16 -11.02 -35.72 -43.34
C ILE A 16 -11.32 -35.60 -41.82
N ALA A 17 -10.25 -35.65 -41.03
CA ALA A 17 -10.33 -35.24 -39.66
C ALA A 17 -10.66 -33.73 -39.61
N ALA A 18 -11.92 -33.40 -39.38
CA ALA A 18 -12.36 -32.05 -39.08
C ALA A 18 -11.66 -31.64 -37.80
N MET A 19 -10.55 -30.92 -37.90
CA MET A 19 -9.99 -30.15 -36.81
C MET A 19 -11.00 -29.02 -36.52
N LEU A 20 -11.93 -29.27 -35.61
CA LEU A 20 -12.65 -28.20 -34.96
C LEU A 20 -11.58 -27.34 -34.29
N PRO A 21 -11.48 -26.04 -34.59
CA PRO A 21 -10.71 -25.15 -33.75
C PRO A 21 -11.43 -25.18 -32.40
N ALA A 22 -10.82 -25.84 -31.43
CA ALA A 22 -11.18 -25.61 -30.03
C ALA A 22 -11.00 -24.11 -29.82
N CYS A 23 -12.05 -23.35 -29.92
CA CYS A 23 -12.13 -22.03 -29.33
C CYS A 23 -11.84 -22.24 -27.84
N GLN A 24 -10.56 -22.29 -27.48
CA GLN A 24 -10.17 -21.92 -26.14
C GLN A 24 -10.69 -20.50 -25.98
N MET A 25 -11.86 -20.37 -25.40
CA MET A 25 -12.26 -19.13 -24.77
C MET A 25 -11.14 -18.82 -23.79
N GLN A 26 -10.17 -18.03 -24.25
CA GLN A 26 -9.21 -17.40 -23.36
C GLN A 26 -10.06 -16.65 -22.38
N GLN A 27 -10.26 -17.21 -21.19
CA GLN A 27 -10.92 -16.47 -20.11
C GLN A 27 -10.05 -15.23 -19.91
N GLU A 28 -10.57 -14.09 -20.35
CA GLU A 28 -9.90 -12.81 -20.13
C GLU A 28 -9.52 -12.74 -18.66
N LYS A 29 -8.24 -12.43 -18.41
CA LYS A 29 -7.79 -12.26 -17.03
C LYS A 29 -8.65 -11.17 -16.39
N PRO A 30 -9.13 -11.37 -15.15
CA PRO A 30 -9.93 -10.37 -14.49
C PRO A 30 -9.13 -9.08 -14.31
N THR A 31 -9.80 -7.95 -14.46
CA THR A 31 -9.22 -6.65 -14.14
C THR A 31 -9.09 -6.48 -12.62
N SER A 32 -8.21 -5.58 -12.17
CA SER A 32 -8.07 -5.26 -10.74
C SER A 32 -9.42 -4.85 -10.12
N ALA A 33 -10.20 -4.02 -10.80
CA ALA A 33 -11.52 -3.58 -10.33
C ALA A 33 -12.52 -4.75 -10.17
N GLN A 34 -12.47 -5.74 -11.06
CA GLN A 34 -13.30 -6.95 -10.92
C GLN A 34 -12.88 -7.79 -9.71
N ILE A 35 -11.57 -7.91 -9.46
CA ILE A 35 -11.03 -8.64 -8.31
C ILE A 35 -11.45 -7.94 -7.01
N GLU A 36 -11.27 -6.63 -6.93
CA GLU A 36 -11.65 -5.82 -5.76
C GLU A 36 -13.16 -5.87 -5.48
N THR A 37 -14.00 -5.85 -6.53
CA THR A 37 -15.45 -6.01 -6.39
C THR A 37 -15.82 -7.37 -5.80
N VAL A 38 -15.16 -8.44 -6.23
CA VAL A 38 -15.37 -9.80 -5.69
C VAL A 38 -14.86 -9.88 -4.25
N SER A 39 -13.72 -9.26 -3.94
CA SER A 39 -13.18 -9.16 -2.59
C SER A 39 -14.16 -8.47 -1.63
N MET A 40 -14.73 -7.33 -2.03
CA MET A 40 -15.73 -6.62 -1.22
C MET A 40 -16.96 -7.50 -0.91
N LYS A 41 -17.47 -8.24 -1.89
CA LYS A 41 -18.59 -9.18 -1.66
C LYS A 41 -18.21 -10.31 -0.69
N ALA A 42 -17.02 -10.88 -0.84
CA ALA A 42 -16.53 -11.91 0.05
C ALA A 42 -16.38 -11.39 1.51
N ALA A 43 -15.90 -10.17 1.68
CA ALA A 43 -15.66 -9.58 3.00
C ALA A 43 -16.96 -9.07 3.67
N GLN A 44 -17.79 -8.31 2.95
CA GLN A 44 -18.94 -7.62 3.54
C GLN A 44 -20.18 -8.51 3.62
N GLN A 45 -20.37 -9.40 2.64
CA GLN A 45 -21.56 -10.26 2.54
C GLN A 45 -21.29 -11.70 2.98
N ALA A 46 -20.04 -12.02 3.38
CA ALA A 46 -19.59 -13.38 3.66
C ALA A 46 -19.93 -14.38 2.52
N ASP A 47 -19.85 -13.87 1.27
CA ASP A 47 -20.22 -14.66 0.09
C ASP A 47 -19.16 -15.70 -0.23
N ALA A 48 -19.45 -16.96 0.10
CA ALA A 48 -18.56 -18.09 -0.14
C ALA A 48 -18.27 -18.33 -1.64
N ALA A 49 -19.14 -17.91 -2.57
CA ALA A 49 -18.88 -18.03 -4.00
C ALA A 49 -17.81 -17.02 -4.45
N SER A 50 -17.90 -15.79 -3.96
CA SER A 50 -16.91 -14.74 -4.19
C SER A 50 -15.55 -15.11 -3.58
N GLU A 51 -15.54 -15.66 -2.36
CA GLU A 51 -14.30 -16.13 -1.74
C GLU A 51 -13.63 -17.24 -2.57
N ARG A 52 -14.37 -18.27 -2.99
CA ARG A 52 -13.84 -19.32 -3.87
C ARG A 52 -13.29 -18.78 -5.19
N LYS A 53 -13.95 -17.79 -5.78
CA LYS A 53 -13.49 -17.13 -7.00
C LYS A 53 -12.18 -16.37 -6.76
N LEU A 54 -12.09 -15.66 -5.65
CA LEU A 54 -10.86 -14.95 -5.25
C LEU A 54 -9.71 -15.93 -5.00
N MET A 55 -9.97 -17.07 -4.34
CA MET A 55 -8.99 -18.15 -4.16
C MET A 55 -8.51 -18.72 -5.50
N ALA A 56 -9.41 -18.95 -6.45
CA ALA A 56 -9.04 -19.45 -7.78
C ALA A 56 -8.14 -18.46 -8.55
N TRP A 57 -8.42 -17.17 -8.45
CA TRP A 57 -7.59 -16.13 -9.06
C TRP A 57 -6.22 -15.96 -8.36
N SER A 58 -6.20 -16.06 -7.04
CA SER A 58 -4.97 -16.07 -6.25
C SER A 58 -4.07 -17.26 -6.61
N ALA A 59 -4.67 -18.45 -6.80
CA ALA A 59 -3.94 -19.65 -7.24
C ALA A 59 -3.38 -19.53 -8.66
N GLN A 60 -3.94 -18.67 -9.51
CA GLN A 60 -3.38 -18.33 -10.83
C GLN A 60 -2.20 -17.35 -10.74
N GLY A 61 -1.80 -16.94 -9.56
CA GLY A 61 -0.68 -16.01 -9.33
C GLY A 61 -1.02 -14.56 -9.67
N LEU A 62 -2.29 -14.15 -9.66
CA LEU A 62 -2.68 -12.76 -9.87
C LEU A 62 -2.37 -11.93 -8.61
N PRO A 63 -1.43 -10.94 -8.64
CA PRO A 63 -0.97 -10.24 -7.44
C PRO A 63 -2.11 -9.54 -6.69
N VAL A 64 -2.99 -8.86 -7.43
CA VAL A 64 -4.16 -8.19 -6.84
C VAL A 64 -5.08 -9.20 -6.13
N ALA A 65 -5.30 -10.40 -6.70
CA ALA A 65 -6.12 -11.41 -6.06
C ALA A 65 -5.44 -12.02 -4.81
N GLN A 66 -4.13 -12.17 -4.84
CA GLN A 66 -3.34 -12.59 -3.67
C GLN A 66 -3.42 -11.54 -2.57
N ARG A 67 -3.25 -10.24 -2.91
CA ARG A 67 -3.43 -9.14 -1.95
C ARG A 67 -4.81 -9.14 -1.33
N GLU A 68 -5.85 -9.19 -2.15
CA GLU A 68 -7.24 -9.13 -1.68
C GLU A 68 -7.62 -10.34 -0.81
N LEU A 69 -7.17 -11.54 -1.19
CA LEU A 69 -7.34 -12.73 -0.35
C LEU A 69 -6.55 -12.62 0.96
N GLY A 70 -5.35 -12.05 0.90
CA GLY A 70 -4.54 -11.73 2.07
C GLY A 70 -5.24 -10.79 3.04
N LEU A 71 -5.89 -9.72 2.55
CA LEU A 71 -6.69 -8.80 3.36
C LEU A 71 -7.86 -9.51 4.05
N LEU A 72 -8.56 -10.38 3.31
CA LEU A 72 -9.65 -11.19 3.87
C LEU A 72 -9.14 -12.11 4.99
N TYR A 73 -8.01 -12.78 4.79
CA TYR A 73 -7.42 -13.71 5.74
C TYR A 73 -6.78 -13.01 6.95
N GLN A 74 -6.26 -11.80 6.76
CA GLN A 74 -5.72 -10.98 7.85
C GLN A 74 -6.77 -10.69 8.94
N SER A 75 -8.02 -10.51 8.55
CA SER A 75 -9.13 -10.28 9.48
C SER A 75 -9.50 -11.52 10.31
N ARG A 76 -9.07 -12.72 9.89
CA ARG A 76 -9.39 -13.99 10.50
C ARG A 76 -8.17 -14.55 11.25
N SER A 77 -8.22 -14.62 12.57
CA SER A 77 -7.07 -14.98 13.40
C SER A 77 -6.41 -16.32 13.00
N ALA A 78 -7.20 -17.33 12.62
CA ALA A 78 -6.70 -18.64 12.20
C ALA A 78 -6.00 -18.65 10.83
N GLN A 79 -6.15 -17.59 10.02
CA GLN A 79 -5.65 -17.53 8.64
C GLN A 79 -4.55 -16.46 8.44
N ARG A 80 -4.08 -15.82 9.53
CA ARG A 80 -3.08 -14.75 9.45
C ARG A 80 -1.74 -15.18 8.85
N GLU A 81 -1.28 -16.40 9.13
CA GLU A 81 -0.07 -16.94 8.51
C GLU A 81 -0.23 -17.09 6.99
N GLN A 82 -1.42 -17.52 6.56
CA GLN A 82 -1.73 -17.58 5.12
C GLN A 82 -1.77 -16.19 4.50
N ALA A 83 -2.27 -15.17 5.23
CA ALA A 83 -2.24 -13.79 4.77
C ALA A 83 -0.80 -13.29 4.54
N VAL A 84 0.15 -13.61 5.44
CA VAL A 84 1.57 -13.27 5.26
C VAL A 84 2.11 -13.85 3.96
N ASN A 85 1.88 -15.14 3.71
CA ASN A 85 2.35 -15.81 2.51
C ASN A 85 1.73 -15.22 1.23
N LEU A 86 0.46 -14.85 1.27
CA LEU A 86 -0.24 -14.23 0.15
C LEU A 86 0.29 -12.82 -0.14
N PHE A 87 0.50 -12.00 0.89
CA PHE A 87 1.11 -10.69 0.72
C PHE A 87 2.55 -10.79 0.21
N GLU A 88 3.32 -11.77 0.69
CA GLU A 88 4.68 -11.98 0.22
C GLU A 88 4.73 -12.33 -1.27
N GLN A 89 3.88 -13.24 -1.73
CA GLN A 89 3.77 -13.60 -3.14
C GLN A 89 3.36 -12.40 -3.99
N ALA A 90 2.34 -11.64 -3.57
CA ALA A 90 1.89 -10.45 -4.28
C ALA A 90 2.97 -9.36 -4.32
N ALA A 91 3.67 -9.13 -3.20
CA ALA A 91 4.76 -8.15 -3.10
C ALA A 91 5.95 -8.52 -3.99
N GLN A 92 6.33 -9.80 -4.02
CA GLN A 92 7.37 -10.32 -4.94
C GLN A 92 6.99 -10.15 -6.40
N ALA A 93 5.69 -10.19 -6.72
CA ALA A 93 5.16 -9.92 -8.04
C ALA A 93 4.95 -8.41 -8.34
N GLY A 94 5.39 -7.52 -7.44
CA GLY A 94 5.38 -6.06 -7.63
C GLY A 94 4.13 -5.34 -7.13
N ASP A 95 3.24 -6.00 -6.37
CA ASP A 95 2.11 -5.31 -5.74
C ASP A 95 2.60 -4.48 -4.54
N THR A 96 2.63 -3.17 -4.72
CA THR A 96 3.16 -2.20 -3.75
C THR A 96 2.34 -2.16 -2.46
N GLU A 97 1.01 -2.25 -2.56
CA GLU A 97 0.13 -2.27 -1.38
C GLU A 97 0.33 -3.57 -0.58
N ALA A 98 0.53 -4.72 -1.26
CA ALA A 98 0.83 -5.98 -0.58
C ALA A 98 2.17 -5.91 0.17
N ALA A 99 3.19 -5.28 -0.40
CA ALA A 99 4.47 -5.06 0.27
C ALA A 99 4.30 -4.21 1.55
N PHE A 100 3.52 -3.13 1.47
CA PHE A 100 3.18 -2.32 2.63
C PHE A 100 2.41 -3.14 3.70
N ARG A 101 1.39 -3.91 3.31
CA ARG A 101 0.60 -4.74 4.25
C ARG A 101 1.43 -5.82 4.92
N LEU A 102 2.33 -6.45 4.16
CA LEU A 102 3.28 -7.41 4.70
C LEU A 102 4.20 -6.77 5.75
N ALA A 103 4.73 -5.58 5.43
CA ALA A 103 5.57 -4.83 6.36
C ALA A 103 4.84 -4.50 7.67
N GLU A 104 3.58 -4.04 7.60
CA GLU A 104 2.74 -3.80 8.78
C GLU A 104 2.57 -5.06 9.64
N LEU A 105 2.26 -6.21 9.03
CA LEU A 105 2.12 -7.47 9.74
C LEU A 105 3.43 -7.93 10.39
N LEU A 106 4.55 -7.77 9.68
CA LEU A 106 5.87 -8.16 10.19
C LEU A 106 6.36 -7.22 11.29
N ARG A 107 6.03 -5.94 11.22
CA ARG A 107 6.40 -4.96 12.25
C ARG A 107 5.62 -5.18 13.54
N ASN A 108 4.32 -5.26 13.44
CA ASN A 108 3.43 -5.33 14.61
C ASN A 108 3.34 -6.73 15.19
N GLY A 109 3.61 -7.75 14.37
CA GLY A 109 3.30 -9.12 14.71
C GLY A 109 1.79 -9.38 14.79
N ALA A 110 1.43 -10.59 15.16
CA ALA A 110 0.06 -11.01 15.47
C ALA A 110 0.13 -12.21 16.43
N ALA A 111 -1.01 -12.71 16.90
CA ALA A 111 -1.07 -13.77 17.93
C ALA A 111 -0.16 -14.99 17.67
N GLN A 112 0.16 -15.30 16.41
CA GLN A 112 1.03 -16.45 16.02
C GLN A 112 2.25 -15.99 15.19
N ILE A 113 2.37 -14.69 14.92
CA ILE A 113 3.44 -14.12 14.12
C ILE A 113 4.26 -13.19 15.03
N ALA A 114 5.48 -13.62 15.35
CA ALA A 114 6.40 -12.77 16.12
C ALA A 114 6.79 -11.53 15.29
N PRO A 115 6.92 -10.35 15.91
CA PRO A 115 7.42 -9.15 15.23
C PRO A 115 8.79 -9.38 14.60
N LYS A 116 8.96 -8.92 13.36
CA LYS A 116 10.20 -9.00 12.59
C LYS A 116 10.53 -7.62 11.98
N PRO A 117 10.91 -6.63 12.81
CA PRO A 117 11.05 -5.25 12.34
C PRO A 117 12.11 -5.06 11.25
N ALA A 118 13.16 -5.86 11.23
CA ALA A 118 14.17 -5.81 10.15
C ALA A 118 13.58 -6.26 8.80
N ALA A 119 12.75 -7.31 8.78
CA ALA A 119 12.05 -7.73 7.58
C ALA A 119 10.98 -6.70 7.16
N ALA A 120 10.30 -6.09 8.13
CA ALA A 120 9.36 -5.00 7.86
C ALA A 120 10.04 -3.81 7.18
N ALA A 121 11.22 -3.39 7.66
CA ALA A 121 11.99 -2.31 7.06
C ALA A 121 12.33 -2.59 5.58
N HIS A 122 12.69 -3.82 5.25
CA HIS A 122 12.93 -4.24 3.86
C HIS A 122 11.70 -4.03 2.97
N TRP A 123 10.53 -4.52 3.41
CA TRP A 123 9.29 -4.42 2.63
C TRP A 123 8.75 -2.99 2.55
N TYR A 124 8.87 -2.20 3.64
CA TYR A 124 8.59 -0.77 3.57
C TYR A 124 9.50 -0.07 2.57
N GLY A 125 10.80 -0.44 2.51
CA GLY A 125 11.76 0.10 1.55
C GLY A 125 11.36 -0.19 0.11
N GLN A 126 10.92 -1.41 -0.20
CA GLN A 126 10.40 -1.75 -1.53
C GLN A 126 9.16 -0.93 -1.90
N ALA A 127 8.17 -0.86 -1.00
CA ALA A 127 6.97 -0.08 -1.24
C ALA A 127 7.25 1.42 -1.36
N ALA A 128 8.13 1.98 -0.51
CA ALA A 128 8.53 3.39 -0.55
C ALA A 128 9.25 3.75 -1.86
N SER A 129 10.13 2.87 -2.35
CA SER A 129 10.79 3.04 -3.64
C SER A 129 9.82 3.00 -4.83
N ALA A 130 8.66 2.34 -4.66
CA ALA A 130 7.55 2.34 -5.60
C ALA A 130 6.52 3.48 -5.32
N GLN A 131 6.95 4.56 -4.68
CA GLN A 131 6.16 5.77 -4.41
C GLN A 131 4.94 5.55 -3.50
N HIS A 132 5.01 4.61 -2.57
CA HIS A 132 3.97 4.43 -1.57
C HIS A 132 4.20 5.37 -0.37
N ALA A 133 3.44 6.46 -0.28
CA ALA A 133 3.63 7.52 0.71
C ALA A 133 3.66 7.02 2.17
N ARG A 134 2.72 6.14 2.54
CA ARG A 134 2.67 5.59 3.90
C ARG A 134 3.86 4.68 4.21
N ALA A 135 4.34 3.93 3.22
CA ALA A 135 5.54 3.10 3.40
C ALA A 135 6.79 3.97 3.60
N ALA A 136 6.93 5.05 2.85
CA ALA A 136 8.01 6.03 3.02
C ALA A 136 7.97 6.69 4.41
N LEU A 137 6.77 7.09 4.89
CA LEU A 137 6.58 7.58 6.25
C LEU A 137 7.05 6.53 7.28
N MET A 138 6.59 5.28 7.16
CA MET A 138 6.93 4.21 8.11
C MET A 138 8.43 3.91 8.11
N LEU A 139 9.06 3.87 6.94
CA LEU A 139 10.51 3.67 6.82
C LEU A 139 11.30 4.83 7.47
N GLY A 140 10.85 6.07 7.26
CA GLY A 140 11.41 7.24 7.92
C GLY A 140 11.34 7.14 9.46
N LEU A 141 10.22 6.66 10.00
CA LEU A 141 10.04 6.42 11.42
C LEU A 141 10.93 5.29 11.95
N LEU A 142 11.11 4.20 11.18
CA LEU A 142 12.03 3.11 11.55
C LEU A 142 13.47 3.63 11.65
N TYR A 143 13.95 4.43 10.70
CA TYR A 143 15.27 5.05 10.75
C TYR A 143 15.40 6.04 11.92
N LYS A 144 14.38 6.85 12.19
CA LYS A 144 14.34 7.79 13.31
C LYS A 144 14.50 7.09 14.66
N ASN A 145 13.84 5.93 14.81
CA ASN A 145 13.75 5.22 16.08
C ASN A 145 14.81 4.10 16.23
N GLY A 146 15.47 3.68 15.12
CA GLY A 146 16.35 2.51 15.12
C GLY A 146 15.57 1.19 15.28
N GLU A 147 14.34 1.11 14.79
CA GLU A 147 13.49 -0.06 14.94
C GLU A 147 13.78 -1.07 13.82
N GLY A 148 14.50 -2.13 14.13
CA GLY A 148 14.86 -3.18 13.18
C GLY A 148 15.96 -2.82 12.18
N ILE A 149 16.42 -1.59 12.17
CA ILE A 149 17.52 -1.04 11.37
C ILE A 149 18.34 -0.08 12.21
N GLU A 150 19.56 0.20 11.78
CA GLU A 150 20.40 1.20 12.44
C GLU A 150 19.75 2.58 12.36
N ARG A 151 19.72 3.29 13.50
CA ARG A 151 19.19 4.65 13.56
C ARG A 151 20.00 5.59 12.66
N SER A 152 19.32 6.38 11.86
CA SER A 152 19.94 7.38 11.00
C SER A 152 19.00 8.58 10.81
N ASP A 153 19.34 9.72 11.43
CA ASP A 153 18.55 10.94 11.29
C ASP A 153 18.57 11.44 9.81
N GLN A 154 19.66 11.20 9.07
CA GLN A 154 19.74 11.53 7.66
C GLN A 154 18.79 10.68 6.78
N GLN A 155 18.74 9.36 7.01
CA GLN A 155 17.81 8.48 6.30
C GLN A 155 16.36 8.75 6.72
N ALA A 156 16.12 9.08 7.99
CA ALA A 156 14.80 9.49 8.46
C ALA A 156 14.31 10.75 7.72
N ALA A 157 15.16 11.79 7.64
CA ALA A 157 14.85 13.01 6.90
C ALA A 157 14.58 12.74 5.41
N HIS A 158 15.38 11.88 4.79
CA HIS A 158 15.21 11.50 3.38
C HIS A 158 13.84 10.84 3.13
N TRP A 159 13.50 9.79 3.88
CA TRP A 159 12.27 9.05 3.65
C TRP A 159 11.02 9.81 4.06
N LEU A 160 11.11 10.64 5.12
CA LEU A 160 10.03 11.58 5.46
C LEU A 160 9.88 12.65 4.39
N GLY A 161 10.97 13.09 3.75
CA GLY A 161 10.92 13.98 2.58
C GLY A 161 10.16 13.35 1.42
N VAL A 162 10.50 12.10 1.06
CA VAL A 162 9.78 11.35 0.02
C VAL A 162 8.29 11.22 0.36
N ALA A 163 7.94 10.89 1.60
CA ALA A 163 6.54 10.79 2.03
C ALA A 163 5.81 12.14 1.96
N SER A 164 6.49 13.24 2.31
CA SER A 164 5.98 14.62 2.21
C SER A 164 5.70 15.00 0.76
N GLU A 165 6.65 14.76 -0.15
CA GLU A 165 6.48 15.01 -1.59
C GLU A 165 5.34 14.20 -2.22
N LEU A 166 5.04 13.03 -1.65
CA LEU A 166 3.89 12.20 -2.01
C LEU A 166 2.58 12.64 -1.32
N GLY A 167 2.57 13.79 -0.66
CA GLY A 167 1.39 14.39 -0.06
C GLY A 167 0.99 13.82 1.30
N ASN A 168 1.91 13.19 2.06
CA ASN A 168 1.59 12.67 3.38
C ASN A 168 1.71 13.78 4.44
N PRO A 169 0.61 14.26 5.06
CA PRO A 169 0.66 15.38 5.98
C PRO A 169 1.33 15.07 7.32
N HIS A 170 1.30 13.81 7.75
CA HIS A 170 2.03 13.40 8.94
C HIS A 170 3.55 13.47 8.70
N ALA A 171 4.00 13.10 7.50
CA ALA A 171 5.42 13.24 7.13
C ALA A 171 5.85 14.71 7.04
N MET A 172 5.02 15.58 6.45
CA MET A 172 5.25 17.04 6.42
C MET A 172 5.42 17.59 7.83
N PHE A 173 4.52 17.23 8.73
CA PHE A 173 4.57 17.64 10.14
C PHE A 173 5.86 17.15 10.84
N LEU A 174 6.24 15.88 10.67
CA LEU A 174 7.47 15.37 11.26
C LEU A 174 8.73 16.01 10.66
N LEU A 175 8.72 16.24 9.35
CA LEU A 175 9.82 16.85 8.63
C LEU A 175 10.02 18.32 9.03
N SER A 176 8.94 19.03 9.40
CA SER A 176 9.04 20.39 9.92
C SER A 176 9.91 20.48 11.17
N TYR A 177 9.74 19.58 12.12
CA TYR A 177 10.59 19.49 13.30
C TYR A 177 12.04 19.11 12.95
N ILE A 178 12.23 18.21 11.98
CA ILE A 178 13.57 17.81 11.51
C ILE A 178 14.34 19.02 10.98
N TYR A 179 13.70 19.88 10.17
CA TYR A 179 14.33 21.12 9.68
C TYR A 179 14.49 22.17 10.77
N GLN A 180 13.58 22.25 11.73
CA GLN A 180 13.67 23.17 12.86
C GLN A 180 14.86 22.84 13.77
N GLU A 181 15.11 21.55 14.02
CA GLU A 181 16.15 21.08 14.94
C GLU A 181 17.47 20.73 14.23
N GLY A 182 17.49 20.66 12.91
CA GLY A 182 18.68 20.30 12.13
C GLY A 182 19.08 18.82 12.28
N ARG A 183 18.12 17.91 12.48
CA ARG A 183 18.38 16.48 12.63
C ARG A 183 18.64 15.81 11.29
N GLY A 184 19.90 15.48 11.01
CA GLY A 184 20.29 14.85 9.74
C GLY A 184 20.22 15.76 8.51
N VAL A 185 19.81 17.01 8.69
CA VAL A 185 19.76 18.08 7.70
C VAL A 185 20.25 19.39 8.32
N THR A 186 20.56 20.39 7.50
CA THR A 186 20.83 21.76 8.01
C THR A 186 19.54 22.38 8.53
N VAL A 187 19.64 23.18 9.61
CA VAL A 187 18.51 23.95 10.13
C VAL A 187 17.97 24.87 9.05
N ASP A 188 16.67 24.80 8.82
CA ASP A 188 15.94 25.68 7.90
C ASP A 188 14.56 25.98 8.47
N THR A 189 14.45 27.05 9.22
CA THR A 189 13.20 27.45 9.91
C THR A 189 12.13 27.92 8.93
N ALA A 190 12.51 28.47 7.79
CA ALA A 190 11.54 28.88 6.76
C ALA A 190 10.89 27.66 6.11
N ARG A 191 11.68 26.65 5.77
CA ARG A 191 11.17 25.36 5.26
C ARG A 191 10.36 24.58 6.29
N ALA A 192 10.81 24.59 7.56
CA ALA A 192 10.05 23.99 8.64
C ALA A 192 8.65 24.61 8.75
N ARG A 193 8.57 25.91 8.69
CA ARG A 193 7.28 26.65 8.73
C ARG A 193 6.40 26.33 7.53
N ALA A 194 6.96 26.33 6.32
CA ALA A 194 6.20 26.01 5.10
C ALA A 194 5.62 24.58 5.17
N LEU A 195 6.39 23.59 5.64
CA LEU A 195 5.92 22.22 5.82
C LEU A 195 4.81 22.10 6.89
N LEU A 196 4.90 22.89 7.96
CA LEU A 196 3.86 22.93 8.99
C LEU A 196 2.56 23.51 8.44
N GLU A 197 2.64 24.60 7.66
CA GLU A 197 1.50 25.23 6.99
C GLU A 197 0.87 24.27 5.98
N GLU A 198 1.67 23.62 5.13
CA GLU A 198 1.20 22.63 4.17
C GLU A 198 0.50 21.44 4.85
N ALA A 199 1.07 20.91 5.94
CA ALA A 199 0.42 19.85 6.73
C ALA A 199 -0.93 20.31 7.34
N ALA A 200 -1.04 21.57 7.73
CA ALA A 200 -2.28 22.15 8.22
C ALA A 200 -3.32 22.32 7.09
N GLU A 201 -2.90 22.75 5.89
CA GLU A 201 -3.77 22.81 4.71
C GLU A 201 -4.33 21.44 4.30
N HIS A 202 -3.57 20.37 4.56
CA HIS A 202 -4.04 18.99 4.43
C HIS A 202 -4.91 18.51 5.61
N GLU A 203 -5.43 19.44 6.41
CA GLU A 203 -6.32 19.17 7.55
C GLU A 203 -5.71 18.22 8.59
N TYR A 204 -4.37 18.17 8.75
CA TYR A 204 -3.72 17.37 9.77
C TYR A 204 -3.83 18.00 11.16
N PRO A 205 -4.63 17.44 12.11
CA PRO A 205 -4.97 18.14 13.34
C PRO A 205 -3.78 18.53 14.21
N PRO A 206 -2.70 17.70 14.33
CA PRO A 206 -1.52 18.15 15.07
C PRO A 206 -0.83 19.36 14.44
N ALA A 207 -0.78 19.45 13.10
CA ALA A 207 -0.17 20.59 12.42
C ALA A 207 -0.99 21.87 12.59
N ILE A 208 -2.31 21.79 12.49
CA ILE A 208 -3.21 22.93 12.75
C ILE A 208 -3.04 23.44 14.18
N GLN A 209 -2.96 22.54 15.15
CA GLN A 209 -2.76 22.91 16.56
C GLN A 209 -1.40 23.58 16.77
N GLU A 210 -0.33 23.03 16.23
CA GLU A 210 1.03 23.57 16.34
C GLU A 210 1.12 24.94 15.66
N LEU A 211 0.52 25.08 14.46
CA LEU A 211 0.45 26.33 13.74
C LEU A 211 -0.29 27.40 14.55
N ALA A 212 -1.42 27.03 15.19
CA ALA A 212 -2.16 27.95 16.05
C ALA A 212 -1.32 28.47 17.22
N MET A 213 -0.57 27.59 17.89
CA MET A 213 0.33 27.97 18.98
C MET A 213 1.44 28.90 18.48
N THR A 214 2.04 28.59 17.33
CA THR A 214 3.08 29.41 16.72
C THR A 214 2.58 30.80 16.36
N VAL A 215 1.38 30.90 15.74
CA VAL A 215 0.74 32.16 15.39
C VAL A 215 0.34 32.98 16.62
N GLN A 216 -0.07 32.31 17.71
CA GLN A 216 -0.43 32.96 18.95
C GLN A 216 0.76 33.67 19.66
N ILE A 217 1.94 33.03 19.56
CA ILE A 217 3.16 33.54 20.23
C ILE A 217 3.93 34.48 19.31
N GLY A 218 3.90 34.22 17.99
CA GLY A 218 4.82 34.73 17.00
C GLY A 218 6.11 33.91 16.97
N ASP A 219 6.69 33.69 15.79
CA ASP A 219 7.87 32.84 15.56
C ASP A 219 9.07 33.59 14.96
N GLY A 220 8.98 34.91 14.90
CA GLY A 220 9.99 35.75 14.21
C GLY A 220 9.86 35.79 12.69
N LEU A 221 9.10 34.88 12.08
CA LEU A 221 8.75 34.88 10.64
C LEU A 221 7.40 35.58 10.42
N SER A 222 6.50 35.49 11.38
CA SER A 222 5.18 36.13 11.36
C SER A 222 4.89 36.85 12.68
N PRO A 223 4.20 38.02 12.65
CA PRO A 223 3.75 38.68 13.87
C PRO A 223 2.68 37.83 14.59
N LYS A 224 2.54 38.09 15.87
CA LYS A 224 1.47 37.50 16.69
C LYS A 224 0.09 37.87 16.12
N ASP A 225 -0.80 36.85 15.99
CA ASP A 225 -2.18 37.00 15.54
C ASP A 225 -3.13 36.11 16.35
N GLU A 226 -3.74 36.69 17.36
CA GLU A 226 -4.65 35.98 18.30
C GLU A 226 -5.96 35.55 17.62
N LEU A 227 -6.44 36.31 16.63
CA LEU A 227 -7.67 35.99 15.92
C LEU A 227 -7.49 34.77 15.04
N ARG A 228 -6.38 34.74 14.24
CA ARG A 228 -6.01 33.59 13.41
C ARG A 228 -5.75 32.35 14.26
N ALA A 229 -5.05 32.49 15.39
CA ALA A 229 -4.80 31.39 16.31
C ALA A 229 -6.10 30.80 16.86
N SER A 230 -7.05 31.62 17.26
CA SER A 230 -8.36 31.18 17.77
C SER A 230 -9.16 30.43 16.69
N HIS A 231 -9.10 30.88 15.44
CA HIS A 231 -9.75 30.20 14.30
C HIS A 231 -9.14 28.82 14.05
N LEU A 232 -7.81 28.72 13.99
CA LEU A 232 -7.09 27.45 13.80
C LEU A 232 -7.37 26.46 14.95
N LEU A 233 -7.43 26.91 16.19
CA LEU A 233 -7.76 26.04 17.34
C LEU A 233 -9.18 25.45 17.23
N LYS A 234 -10.14 26.25 16.76
CA LYS A 234 -11.50 25.77 16.51
C LYS A 234 -11.52 24.73 15.40
N GLU A 235 -10.85 25.01 14.31
CA GLU A 235 -10.70 24.10 13.16
C GLU A 235 -10.07 22.77 13.58
N ALA A 236 -8.95 22.80 14.33
CA ALA A 236 -8.31 21.59 14.85
C ALA A 236 -9.24 20.76 15.75
N ALA A 237 -10.12 21.41 16.53
CA ALA A 237 -11.09 20.72 17.37
C ALA A 237 -12.18 20.03 16.54
N GLU A 238 -12.67 20.67 15.48
CA GLU A 238 -13.67 20.14 14.56
C GLU A 238 -13.11 18.93 13.77
N HIS A 239 -11.88 19.04 13.26
CA HIS A 239 -11.23 17.93 12.53
C HIS A 239 -10.93 16.73 13.44
N ARG A 240 -10.52 16.94 14.69
CA ARG A 240 -10.35 15.84 15.66
C ARG A 240 -11.64 15.09 15.91
N HIS A 241 -12.76 15.78 15.98
CA HIS A 241 -14.06 15.15 16.21
C HIS A 241 -14.55 14.35 15.00
N ASN A 242 -14.30 14.84 13.78
CA ASN A 242 -14.90 14.29 12.56
C ASN A 242 -14.01 13.30 11.82
N ASN A 243 -12.68 13.32 11.99
CA ASN A 243 -11.72 12.62 11.10
C ASN A 243 -10.64 11.79 11.83
N TRP A 244 -10.90 11.32 13.04
CA TRP A 244 -9.92 10.61 13.87
C TRP A 244 -9.19 9.44 13.20
N ASN A 245 -9.72 8.84 12.12
CA ASN A 245 -9.20 7.65 11.45
C ASN A 245 -8.65 7.90 10.02
N ARG A 246 -8.46 9.13 9.61
CA ARG A 246 -8.12 9.44 8.20
C ARG A 246 -6.61 9.39 7.89
N PHE A 247 -5.76 9.40 8.93
CA PHE A 247 -4.29 9.52 8.80
C PHE A 247 -3.52 8.37 9.43
#